data_0fec1494e9bd6e7b7059a7375602914c
#
_entry.id   0fec1494e9bd6e7b7059a7375602914c
#
_cell.length_a   1.000
_cell.length_b   1.000
_cell.length_c   1.000
_cell.angle_alpha   90.00
_cell.angle_beta   90.00
_cell.angle_gamma   90.00
#
_symmetry.space_group_name_H-M   'P 1'
#
loop_
_entity.id
_entity.type
_entity.pdbx_description
1 polymer ?
#
loop_
_entity_poly.entity_id
_entity_poly.type
_entity_poly.pdbx_seq_one_letter_code
_entity_poly.pdbx_strand_id
1 'polypeptide(L)'
;MRILIVEDESHLAETLGQILREQHYQTDIVNDGADGLDYALSGQYDLVLLGVMLPKLDGFEVARRLRAAHISTPVLMLTARDETGDKITGLDCGADDYMTKPFDMGELLARVRALTRRQGEVL
;
A
#
# COMPACT_ATOMS: atom_id res chain seq x y z
N MET A 1 -6.55 13.00 4.52
CA MET A 1 -5.91 12.11 3.55
C MET A 1 -6.54 10.74 3.59
N ARG A 2 -6.63 10.09 2.47
CA ARG A 2 -7.31 8.80 2.32
C ARG A 2 -6.33 7.71 1.92
N ILE A 3 -6.38 6.58 2.62
CA ILE A 3 -5.47 5.45 2.39
C ILE A 3 -6.30 4.23 2.03
N LEU A 4 -5.89 3.54 0.98
CA LEU A 4 -6.47 2.25 0.61
C LEU A 4 -5.59 1.15 1.19
N ILE A 5 -6.20 0.19 1.88
CA ILE A 5 -5.51 -0.97 2.43
C ILE A 5 -5.97 -2.18 1.63
N VAL A 6 -5.02 -2.84 0.97
CA VAL A 6 -5.27 -4.07 0.18
C VAL A 6 -4.56 -5.20 0.89
N GLU A 7 -5.29 -5.98 1.65
CA GLU A 7 -4.75 -7.03 2.51
C GLU A 7 -5.79 -8.14 2.68
N ASP A 8 -5.41 -9.38 2.40
CA ASP A 8 -6.34 -10.52 2.48
C ASP A 8 -6.50 -11.08 3.88
N GLU A 9 -5.57 -10.83 4.78
CA GLU A 9 -5.70 -11.22 6.17
C GLU A 9 -6.57 -10.19 6.90
N SER A 10 -7.82 -10.53 7.16
CA SER A 10 -8.81 -9.60 7.68
C SER A 10 -8.40 -8.94 8.99
N HIS A 11 -7.83 -9.72 9.90
CA HIS A 11 -7.42 -9.19 11.20
C HIS A 11 -6.33 -8.13 11.06
N LEU A 12 -5.34 -8.40 10.22
CA LEU A 12 -4.28 -7.43 9.96
C LEU A 12 -4.83 -6.17 9.27
N ALA A 13 -5.71 -6.36 8.29
CA ALA A 13 -6.30 -5.22 7.59
C ALA A 13 -7.08 -4.32 8.54
N GLU A 14 -7.85 -4.90 9.44
CA GLU A 14 -8.61 -4.14 10.43
C GLU A 14 -7.70 -3.43 11.42
N THR A 15 -6.65 -4.10 11.87
CA THR A 15 -5.66 -3.49 12.79
C THR A 15 -4.99 -2.30 12.14
N LEU A 16 -4.55 -2.43 10.88
CA LEU A 16 -3.95 -1.33 10.15
C LEU A 16 -4.95 -0.18 9.97
N GLY A 17 -6.19 -0.51 9.63
CA GLY A 17 -7.22 0.50 9.46
C GLY A 17 -7.48 1.28 10.73
N GLN A 18 -7.55 0.59 11.87
CA GLN A 18 -7.77 1.23 13.15
C GLN A 18 -6.61 2.17 13.51
N ILE A 19 -5.38 1.70 13.37
CA ILE A 19 -4.20 2.49 13.68
C ILE A 19 -4.15 3.76 12.83
N LEU A 20 -4.43 3.63 11.54
CA LEU A 20 -4.40 4.78 10.62
C LEU A 20 -5.53 5.75 10.91
N ARG A 21 -6.73 5.26 11.24
CA ARG A 21 -7.84 6.15 11.61
C ARG A 21 -7.55 6.92 12.90
N GLU A 22 -6.83 6.31 13.84
CA GLU A 22 -6.39 7.01 15.04
C GLU A 22 -5.42 8.15 14.73
N GLN A 23 -4.74 8.08 13.58
CA GLN A 23 -3.86 9.15 13.09
C GLN A 23 -4.60 10.11 12.16
N HIS A 24 -5.93 10.04 12.13
CA HIS A 24 -6.81 10.92 11.36
C HIS A 24 -6.78 10.70 9.85
N TYR A 25 -6.34 9.54 9.39
CA TYR A 25 -6.50 9.16 7.99
C TYR A 25 -7.88 8.53 7.77
N GLN A 26 -8.45 8.76 6.61
CA GLN A 26 -9.61 8.01 6.15
C GLN A 26 -9.11 6.71 5.49
N THR A 27 -9.74 5.60 5.76
CA THR A 27 -9.28 4.31 5.24
C THR A 27 -10.40 3.55 4.56
N ASP A 28 -10.07 2.89 3.47
CA ASP A 28 -10.90 1.86 2.85
C ASP A 28 -10.10 0.57 2.83
N ILE A 29 -10.77 -0.55 3.04
CA ILE A 29 -10.13 -1.87 3.09
C ILE A 29 -10.75 -2.75 2.03
N VAL A 30 -9.92 -3.39 1.21
CA VAL A 30 -10.32 -4.47 0.31
C VAL A 30 -9.39 -5.65 0.52
N ASN A 31 -9.85 -6.85 0.16
CA ASN A 31 -9.20 -8.07 0.60
C ASN A 31 -8.61 -8.90 -0.54
N ASP A 32 -8.63 -8.42 -1.75
CA ASP A 32 -8.00 -9.09 -2.89
C ASP A 32 -7.42 -8.07 -3.87
N GLY A 33 -6.57 -8.57 -4.76
CA GLY A 33 -5.86 -7.68 -5.68
C GLY A 33 -6.75 -7.11 -6.79
N ALA A 34 -7.79 -7.82 -7.19
CA ALA A 34 -8.69 -7.31 -8.22
C ALA A 34 -9.47 -6.10 -7.71
N ASP A 35 -10.04 -6.21 -6.52
CA ASP A 35 -10.72 -5.08 -5.88
C ASP A 35 -9.73 -3.97 -5.56
N GLY A 36 -8.52 -4.34 -5.12
CA GLY A 36 -7.47 -3.36 -4.85
C GLY A 36 -7.16 -2.52 -6.08
N LEU A 37 -7.01 -3.16 -7.22
CA LEU A 37 -6.76 -2.44 -8.47
C LEU A 37 -7.93 -1.54 -8.84
N ASP A 38 -9.16 -2.06 -8.78
CA ASP A 38 -10.34 -1.28 -9.13
C ASP A 38 -10.47 -0.02 -8.27
N TYR A 39 -10.29 -0.16 -6.97
CA TYR A 39 -10.37 0.99 -6.06
C TYR A 39 -9.24 1.98 -6.31
N ALA A 40 -8.02 1.48 -6.46
CA ALA A 40 -6.85 2.34 -6.65
C ALA A 40 -6.90 3.10 -7.99
N LEU A 41 -7.49 2.50 -9.02
CA LEU A 41 -7.64 3.16 -10.32
C LEU A 41 -8.53 4.40 -10.26
N SER A 42 -9.35 4.55 -9.23
CA SER A 42 -10.15 5.75 -9.05
C SER A 42 -9.31 7.01 -8.87
N GLY A 43 -8.05 6.86 -8.43
CA GLY A 43 -7.15 7.98 -8.19
C GLY A 43 -7.49 8.80 -6.95
N GLN A 44 -8.39 8.34 -6.11
CA GLN A 44 -8.88 9.11 -4.94
C GLN A 44 -8.04 8.93 -3.69
N TYR A 45 -6.99 8.14 -3.75
CA TYR A 45 -6.18 7.81 -2.58
C TYR A 45 -4.87 8.57 -2.57
N ASP A 46 -4.41 8.88 -1.37
CA ASP A 46 -3.11 9.51 -1.15
C ASP A 46 -2.01 8.48 -0.93
N LEU A 47 -2.40 7.25 -0.63
CA LEU A 47 -1.46 6.13 -0.42
C LEU A 47 -2.22 4.82 -0.56
N VAL A 48 -1.54 3.82 -1.10
CA VAL A 48 -2.02 2.43 -1.11
C VAL A 48 -1.06 1.58 -0.30
N LEU A 49 -1.58 0.95 0.76
CA LEU A 49 -0.86 -0.12 1.47
C LEU A 49 -1.23 -1.42 0.78
N LEU A 50 -0.25 -2.10 0.21
CA LEU A 50 -0.51 -3.18 -0.74
C LEU A 50 0.20 -4.45 -0.32
N GLY A 51 -0.57 -5.49 0.00
CA GLY A 51 -0.03 -6.82 0.20
C GLY A 51 0.52 -7.38 -1.10
N VAL A 52 1.43 -8.35 -1.02
CA VAL A 52 2.00 -8.98 -2.21
C VAL A 52 1.24 -10.24 -2.58
N MET A 53 1.10 -11.17 -1.63
CA MET A 53 0.42 -12.44 -1.90
C MET A 53 -1.08 -12.28 -1.67
N LEU A 54 -1.77 -11.84 -2.70
CA LEU A 54 -3.20 -11.56 -2.63
C LEU A 54 -3.96 -12.51 -3.54
N PRO A 55 -5.21 -12.87 -3.18
CA PRO A 55 -6.08 -13.60 -4.10
C PRO A 55 -6.37 -12.81 -5.36
N LYS A 56 -6.66 -13.50 -6.43
CA LYS A 56 -7.10 -12.99 -7.74
C LYS A 56 -6.03 -12.26 -8.52
N LEU A 57 -5.26 -11.36 -7.89
CA LEU A 57 -4.22 -10.60 -8.55
C LEU A 57 -3.19 -10.24 -7.48
N ASP A 58 -1.93 -10.62 -7.67
CA ASP A 58 -0.92 -10.33 -6.65
C ASP A 58 -0.53 -8.86 -6.64
N GLY A 59 0.12 -8.44 -5.56
CA GLY A 59 0.45 -7.03 -5.37
C GLY A 59 1.44 -6.48 -6.39
N PHE A 60 2.37 -7.29 -6.87
CA PHE A 60 3.31 -6.84 -7.90
C PHE A 60 2.54 -6.46 -9.17
N GLU A 61 1.58 -7.29 -9.55
CA GLU A 61 0.79 -7.01 -10.76
C GLU A 61 -0.14 -5.82 -10.57
N VAL A 62 -0.71 -5.65 -9.37
CA VAL A 62 -1.51 -4.45 -9.07
C VAL A 62 -0.66 -3.19 -9.27
N ALA A 63 0.55 -3.17 -8.73
CA ALA A 63 1.43 -2.01 -8.87
C ALA A 63 1.77 -1.74 -10.34
N ARG A 64 2.11 -2.79 -11.11
CA ARG A 64 2.41 -2.64 -12.54
C ARG A 64 1.24 -2.01 -13.29
N ARG A 65 0.02 -2.49 -13.03
CA ARG A 65 -1.17 -2.00 -13.73
C ARG A 65 -1.52 -0.58 -13.35
N LEU A 66 -1.29 -0.20 -12.10
CA LEU A 66 -1.48 1.18 -11.68
C LEU A 66 -0.53 2.11 -12.43
N ARG A 67 0.73 1.74 -12.54
CA ARG A 67 1.72 2.57 -13.24
C ARG A 67 1.44 2.60 -14.74
N ALA A 68 1.01 1.47 -15.33
CA ALA A 68 0.61 1.44 -16.74
C ALA A 68 -0.59 2.36 -17.01
N ALA A 69 -1.47 2.54 -16.03
CA ALA A 69 -2.61 3.44 -16.14
C ALA A 69 -2.27 4.89 -15.76
N HIS A 70 -1.01 5.20 -15.54
CA HIS A 70 -0.52 6.52 -15.15
C HIS A 70 -1.08 7.01 -13.81
N ILE A 71 -1.39 6.09 -12.91
CA ILE A 71 -1.76 6.42 -11.54
C ILE A 71 -0.47 6.54 -10.73
N SER A 72 -0.21 7.72 -10.20
CA SER A 72 1.03 8.01 -9.48
C SER A 72 0.91 7.92 -7.96
N THR A 73 -0.23 7.51 -7.45
CA THR A 73 -0.44 7.33 -6.01
C THR A 73 0.70 6.51 -5.41
N PRO A 74 1.32 6.97 -4.31
CA PRO A 74 2.37 6.20 -3.66
C PRO A 74 1.88 4.82 -3.21
N VAL A 75 2.74 3.84 -3.34
CA VAL A 75 2.45 2.45 -2.95
C VAL A 75 3.51 2.00 -1.95
N LEU A 76 3.05 1.56 -0.79
CA LEU A 76 3.89 0.91 0.23
C LEU A 76 3.49 -0.56 0.27
N MET A 77 4.40 -1.44 -0.14
CA MET A 77 4.16 -2.88 -0.08
C MET A 77 4.44 -3.43 1.30
N LEU A 78 3.54 -4.28 1.78
CA LEU A 78 3.64 -4.93 3.08
C LEU A 78 3.54 -6.44 2.88
N THR A 79 4.57 -7.19 3.26
CA THR A 79 4.60 -8.63 2.98
C THR A 79 5.54 -9.38 3.90
N ALA A 80 5.36 -10.71 4.01
CA ALA A 80 6.30 -11.59 4.65
C ALA A 80 7.50 -11.94 3.74
N ARG A 81 7.47 -11.55 2.46
CA ARG A 81 8.54 -11.85 1.50
C ARG A 81 9.66 -10.83 1.66
N ASP A 82 10.73 -11.24 2.31
CA ASP A 82 11.81 -10.34 2.71
C ASP A 82 13.13 -10.54 1.95
N GLU A 83 13.15 -11.41 0.94
CA GLU A 83 14.36 -11.60 0.15
C GLU A 83 14.67 -10.35 -0.68
N THR A 84 15.95 -10.09 -0.87
CA THR A 84 16.40 -8.93 -1.63
C THR A 84 15.80 -8.89 -3.04
N GLY A 85 15.70 -10.06 -3.69
CA GLY A 85 15.08 -10.16 -5.01
C GLY A 85 13.61 -9.74 -5.01
N ASP A 86 12.87 -10.05 -3.95
CA ASP A 86 11.46 -9.65 -3.83
C ASP A 86 11.34 -8.14 -3.65
N LYS A 87 12.24 -7.53 -2.88
CA LYS A 87 12.24 -6.09 -2.69
C LYS A 87 12.54 -5.36 -4.00
N ILE A 88 13.52 -5.87 -4.76
CA ILE A 88 13.86 -5.31 -6.07
C ILE A 88 12.66 -5.43 -7.00
N THR A 89 12.02 -6.59 -7.06
CA THR A 89 10.83 -6.79 -7.88
C THR A 89 9.72 -5.81 -7.51
N GLY A 90 9.47 -5.63 -6.22
CA GLY A 90 8.45 -4.70 -5.75
C GLY A 90 8.72 -3.27 -6.18
N LEU A 91 9.95 -2.81 -6.00
CA LEU A 91 10.32 -1.45 -6.38
C LEU A 91 10.27 -1.27 -7.90
N ASP A 92 10.75 -2.26 -8.66
CA ASP A 92 10.72 -2.22 -10.12
C ASP A 92 9.29 -2.24 -10.67
N CYS A 93 8.35 -2.85 -9.95
CA CYS A 93 6.94 -2.84 -10.33
C CYS A 93 6.27 -1.48 -10.11
N GLY A 94 6.93 -0.57 -9.43
CA GLY A 94 6.44 0.78 -9.20
C GLY A 94 6.06 1.09 -7.77
N ALA A 95 6.39 0.21 -6.81
CA ALA A 95 6.23 0.53 -5.39
C ALA A 95 7.23 1.63 -5.00
N ASP A 96 6.80 2.50 -4.11
CA ASP A 96 7.65 3.57 -3.59
C ASP A 96 8.44 3.13 -2.38
N ASP A 97 7.95 2.10 -1.67
CA ASP A 97 8.61 1.56 -0.50
C ASP A 97 8.16 0.12 -0.27
N TYR A 98 8.85 -0.60 0.60
CA TYR A 98 8.64 -2.02 0.80
C TYR A 98 8.99 -2.37 2.25
N MET A 99 8.03 -2.91 3.00
CA MET A 99 8.26 -3.34 4.38
C MET A 99 7.96 -4.81 4.54
N THR A 100 8.76 -5.50 5.34
CA THR A 100 8.57 -6.92 5.59
C THR A 100 7.95 -7.15 6.97
N LYS A 101 7.10 -8.18 7.07
CA LYS A 101 6.54 -8.63 8.34
C LYS A 101 7.56 -9.47 9.11
N PRO A 102 7.61 -9.39 10.43
CA PRO A 102 6.86 -8.46 11.27
C PRO A 102 7.43 -7.05 11.17
N PHE A 103 6.58 -6.05 11.09
CA PHE A 103 7.03 -4.67 11.01
C PHE A 103 6.64 -3.89 12.25
N ASP A 104 7.46 -2.91 12.60
CA ASP A 104 7.18 -2.02 13.71
C ASP A 104 6.15 -0.99 13.31
N MET A 105 5.12 -0.81 14.14
CA MET A 105 4.05 0.13 13.84
C MET A 105 4.54 1.57 13.80
N GLY A 106 5.50 1.92 14.64
CA GLY A 106 6.10 3.26 14.60
C GLY A 106 6.81 3.51 13.28
N GLU A 107 7.53 2.52 12.78
CA GLU A 107 8.19 2.62 11.47
C GLU A 107 7.16 2.72 10.34
N LEU A 108 6.12 1.90 10.39
CA LEU A 108 5.04 1.97 9.40
C LEU A 108 4.45 3.38 9.34
N LEU A 109 4.09 3.94 10.49
CA LEU A 109 3.49 5.27 10.54
C LEU A 109 4.46 6.33 10.04
N ALA A 110 5.76 6.20 10.33
CA ALA A 110 6.75 7.14 9.83
C ALA A 110 6.85 7.09 8.30
N ARG A 111 6.81 5.89 7.71
CA ARG A 111 6.83 5.74 6.26
C ARG A 111 5.56 6.26 5.62
N VAL A 112 4.41 6.03 6.25
CA VAL A 112 3.13 6.58 5.78
C VAL A 112 3.18 8.10 5.76
N ARG A 113 3.69 8.71 6.83
CA ARG A 113 3.84 10.18 6.86
C ARG A 113 4.76 10.69 5.77
N ALA A 114 5.89 9.99 5.56
CA ALA A 114 6.84 10.39 4.53
C ALA A 114 6.24 10.32 3.13
N LEU A 115 5.51 9.24 2.84
CA LEU A 115 4.93 9.03 1.51
C LEU A 115 3.74 9.97 1.25
N THR A 116 2.92 10.22 2.24
CA THR A 116 1.77 11.12 2.09
C THR A 116 2.18 12.58 2.08
N ARG A 117 3.22 12.95 2.82
CA ARG A 117 3.75 14.32 2.84
C ARG A 117 4.21 14.76 1.46
N ARG A 118 4.78 13.86 0.67
CA ARG A 118 5.29 14.18 -0.66
C ARG A 118 4.21 14.64 -1.63
N GLN A 119 2.94 14.38 -1.31
CA GLN A 119 1.83 14.60 -2.22
C GLN A 119 1.51 16.07 -2.45
N GLY A 120 1.68 16.92 -1.51
CA GLY A 120 1.21 18.29 -1.65
C GLY A 120 2.03 19.30 -0.89
N GLU A 121 3.14 18.92 -0.32
CA GLU A 121 4.00 19.85 0.37
C GLU A 121 4.91 20.55 -0.60
N VAL A 122 4.82 21.86 -0.57
CA VAL A 122 5.75 22.74 -1.29
C VAL A 122 6.62 23.40 -0.24
N LEU A 123 7.88 23.13 -0.32
CA LEU A 123 8.85 23.73 0.60
C LEU A 123 9.49 24.97 -0.01
#